data_c75cb5605d46659f46d0003d99deff80
#
_entry.id   c75cb5605d46659f46d0003d99deff80
#
_cell.length_a   1.000
_cell.length_b   1.000
_cell.length_c   1.000
_cell.angle_alpha   90.00
_cell.angle_beta   90.00
_cell.angle_gamma   90.00
#
_symmetry.space_group_name_H-M   'P 1'
#
loop_
_entity.id
_entity.type
_entity.pdbx_description
1 polymer ?
#
loop_
_entity_poly.entity_id
_entity_poly.type
_entity_poly.pdbx_seq_one_letter_code
_entity_poly.pdbx_strand_id
1 'polypeptide(L)'
;VIARALLLSIALAPPFYVLLAQQQTQGGLAGLGMLIIASGLASSLSAPVWGRLGDRSSRLVMVIAALMAGILGLIVFALSTLGSSWMAYPLTHALLYLALTVFHSGVRLGRKVYLVDLATAETRATYVAISNTVIGIAMLMGGAIGILAEVLAIQYVIVSLALVALVAAVYAWRLPEVTH
;
A
#
# COMPACT_ATOMS: atom_id res chain seq x y z
N VAL A 1 -6.26 10.80 -12.47
CA VAL A 1 -6.73 9.41 -12.55
C VAL A 1 -5.55 8.45 -12.53
N ILE A 2 -4.52 8.58 -13.39
CA ILE A 2 -3.39 7.65 -13.53
C ILE A 2 -2.64 7.44 -12.19
N ALA A 3 -2.24 8.51 -11.50
CA ALA A 3 -1.55 8.39 -10.22
C ALA A 3 -2.37 7.58 -9.19
N ARG A 4 -3.68 7.78 -9.16
CA ARG A 4 -4.57 7.04 -8.24
C ARG A 4 -4.69 5.57 -8.61
N ALA A 5 -4.72 5.25 -9.90
CA ALA A 5 -4.73 3.85 -10.37
C ALA A 5 -3.42 3.15 -10.01
N LEU A 6 -2.28 3.80 -10.22
CA LEU A 6 -0.97 3.25 -9.84
C LEU A 6 -0.82 3.05 -8.33
N LEU A 7 -1.34 3.97 -7.51
CA LEU A 7 -1.34 3.86 -6.05
C LEU A 7 -2.19 2.68 -5.51
N LEU A 8 -3.03 2.06 -6.35
CA LEU A 8 -3.76 0.84 -5.98
C LEU A 8 -2.84 -0.37 -5.79
N SER A 9 -1.66 -0.39 -6.40
CA SER A 9 -0.68 -1.45 -6.17
C SER A 9 -0.39 -1.67 -4.68
N ILE A 10 -0.36 -0.58 -3.91
CA ILE A 10 -0.13 -0.63 -2.47
C ILE A 10 -1.34 -1.20 -1.74
N ALA A 11 -2.56 -0.94 -2.21
CA ALA A 11 -3.79 -1.50 -1.65
C ALA A 11 -3.95 -2.99 -1.94
N LEU A 12 -3.32 -3.49 -3.01
CA LEU A 12 -3.32 -4.90 -3.39
C LEU A 12 -2.22 -5.72 -2.71
N ALA A 13 -1.21 -5.08 -2.11
CA ALA A 13 -0.07 -5.75 -1.51
C ALA A 13 -0.39 -6.55 -0.22
N PRO A 14 -1.26 -6.11 0.72
CA PRO A 14 -1.47 -6.77 2.00
C PRO A 14 -1.75 -8.28 1.94
N PRO A 15 -2.63 -8.79 1.06
CA PRO A 15 -2.89 -10.24 0.97
C PRO A 15 -1.62 -11.06 0.66
N PHE A 16 -0.74 -10.53 -0.20
CA PHE A 16 0.50 -11.23 -0.58
C PHE A 16 1.53 -11.25 0.54
N TYR A 17 1.58 -10.22 1.39
CA TYR A 17 2.40 -10.23 2.59
C TYR A 17 1.90 -11.26 3.61
N VAL A 18 0.58 -11.42 3.76
CA VAL A 18 -0.02 -12.45 4.61
C VAL A 18 0.31 -13.85 4.08
N LEU A 19 0.15 -14.07 2.76
CA LEU A 19 0.48 -15.34 2.13
C LEU A 19 1.96 -15.69 2.27
N LEU A 20 2.85 -14.71 2.07
CA LEU A 20 4.29 -14.90 2.24
C LEU A 20 4.63 -15.29 3.68
N ALA A 21 4.01 -14.62 4.67
CA ALA A 21 4.19 -14.94 6.08
C ALA A 21 3.77 -16.38 6.38
N GLN A 22 2.63 -16.83 5.85
CA GLN A 22 2.14 -18.19 6.04
C GLN A 22 3.06 -19.24 5.40
N GLN A 23 3.60 -18.95 4.20
CA GLN A 23 4.50 -19.88 3.52
C GLN A 23 5.84 -20.04 4.23
N GLN A 24 6.38 -18.97 4.80
CA GLN A 24 7.74 -18.95 5.32
C GLN A 24 7.84 -19.28 6.82
N THR A 25 6.76 -19.06 7.60
CA THR A 25 6.84 -19.19 9.07
C THR A 25 6.09 -20.38 9.63
N GLN A 26 5.22 -21.04 8.88
CA GLN A 26 4.28 -22.05 9.40
C GLN A 26 3.51 -21.58 10.65
N GLY A 27 3.34 -20.26 10.81
CA GLY A 27 2.89 -19.62 12.04
C GLY A 27 1.42 -19.87 12.43
N GLY A 28 0.64 -20.57 11.61
CA GLY A 28 -0.73 -20.95 11.90
C GLY A 28 -1.61 -19.75 12.33
N LEU A 29 -2.57 -20.00 13.21
CA LEU A 29 -3.49 -18.97 13.71
C LEU A 29 -2.77 -17.90 14.57
N ALA A 30 -1.73 -18.26 15.30
CA ALA A 30 -0.96 -17.32 16.12
C ALA A 30 -0.24 -16.29 15.23
N GLY A 31 0.36 -16.73 14.13
CA GLY A 31 0.99 -15.84 13.15
C GLY A 31 0.00 -14.86 12.52
N LEU A 32 -1.20 -15.34 12.16
CA LEU A 32 -2.27 -14.47 11.66
C LEU A 32 -2.72 -13.45 12.70
N GLY A 33 -2.86 -13.87 13.97
CA GLY A 33 -3.18 -12.98 15.08
C GLY A 33 -2.16 -11.84 15.23
N MET A 34 -0.86 -12.14 15.11
CA MET A 34 0.19 -11.13 15.14
C MET A 34 0.06 -10.12 13.99
N LEU A 35 -0.29 -10.55 12.79
CA LEU A 35 -0.52 -9.65 11.65
C LEU A 35 -1.73 -8.74 11.86
N ILE A 36 -2.81 -9.26 12.45
CA ILE A 36 -4.02 -8.46 12.79
C ILE A 36 -3.67 -7.39 13.82
N ILE A 37 -2.96 -7.76 14.90
CA ILE A 37 -2.50 -6.81 15.92
C ILE A 37 -1.59 -5.75 15.28
N ALA A 38 -0.63 -6.17 14.46
CA ALA A 38 0.27 -5.26 13.76
C ALA A 38 -0.49 -4.25 12.90
N SER A 39 -1.53 -4.68 12.17
CA SER A 39 -2.35 -3.79 11.33
C SER A 39 -3.18 -2.81 12.16
N GLY A 40 -3.71 -3.23 13.28
CA GLY A 40 -4.45 -2.38 14.21
C GLY A 40 -3.57 -1.29 14.82
N LEU A 41 -2.40 -1.68 15.33
CA LEU A 41 -1.40 -0.75 15.86
C LEU A 41 -0.92 0.24 14.78
N ALA A 42 -0.59 -0.25 13.58
CA ALA A 42 -0.17 0.58 12.47
C ALA A 42 -1.22 1.64 12.12
N SER A 43 -2.48 1.25 12.02
CA SER A 43 -3.58 2.16 11.68
C SER A 43 -3.79 3.24 12.75
N SER A 44 -3.73 2.87 14.02
CA SER A 44 -3.91 3.80 15.15
C SER A 44 -2.74 4.78 15.30
N LEU A 45 -1.51 4.27 15.22
CA LEU A 45 -0.31 5.08 15.44
C LEU A 45 0.04 5.97 14.25
N SER A 46 -0.28 5.54 13.03
CA SER A 46 0.05 6.30 11.83
C SER A 46 -0.94 7.44 11.52
N ALA A 47 -2.19 7.35 12.01
CA ALA A 47 -3.23 8.32 11.70
C ALA A 47 -2.85 9.78 12.04
N PRO A 48 -2.33 10.10 13.24
CA PRO A 48 -1.95 11.48 13.58
C PRO A 48 -0.74 11.97 12.77
N VAL A 49 0.16 11.08 12.39
CA VAL A 49 1.35 11.42 11.58
C VAL A 49 0.93 11.83 10.17
N TRP A 50 0.14 10.96 9.53
CA TRP A 50 -0.35 11.22 8.18
C TRP A 50 -1.37 12.37 8.13
N GLY A 51 -2.16 12.56 9.20
CA GLY A 51 -3.08 13.68 9.33
C GLY A 51 -2.33 15.01 9.30
N ARG A 52 -1.35 15.19 10.19
CA ARG A 52 -0.54 16.44 10.25
C ARG A 52 0.23 16.72 8.96
N LEU A 53 0.74 15.67 8.30
CA LEU A 53 1.41 15.82 7.02
C LEU A 53 0.41 16.14 5.90
N GLY A 54 -0.78 15.53 5.95
CA GLY A 54 -1.87 15.77 5.02
C GLY A 54 -2.40 17.21 5.06
N ASP A 55 -2.46 17.81 6.26
CA ASP A 55 -2.84 19.22 6.44
C ASP A 55 -1.85 20.20 5.76
N ARG A 56 -0.59 19.77 5.55
CA ARG A 56 0.42 20.57 4.87
C ARG A 56 0.42 20.32 3.35
N SER A 57 0.37 19.06 2.96
CA SER A 57 0.37 18.66 1.55
C SER A 57 -0.12 17.22 1.39
N SER A 58 -1.30 17.06 0.84
CA SER A 58 -1.85 15.75 0.49
C SER A 58 -1.01 15.04 -0.59
N ARG A 59 -0.37 15.81 -1.49
CA ARG A 59 0.59 15.31 -2.49
C ARG A 59 1.79 14.66 -1.84
N LEU A 60 2.44 15.34 -0.87
CA LEU A 60 3.62 14.80 -0.17
C LEU A 60 3.29 13.52 0.60
N VAL A 61 2.11 13.42 1.21
CA VAL A 61 1.66 12.18 1.86
C VAL A 61 1.65 11.03 0.87
N MET A 62 1.06 11.22 -0.31
CA MET A 62 1.02 10.17 -1.35
C MET A 62 2.42 9.77 -1.81
N VAL A 63 3.28 10.74 -2.05
CA VAL A 63 4.66 10.50 -2.54
C VAL A 63 5.48 9.73 -1.51
N ILE A 64 5.53 10.21 -0.27
CA ILE A 64 6.32 9.59 0.79
C ILE A 64 5.80 8.18 1.08
N ALA A 65 4.49 8.03 1.24
CA ALA A 65 3.90 6.74 1.55
C ALA A 65 4.10 5.72 0.41
N ALA A 66 3.97 6.14 -0.85
CA ALA A 66 4.19 5.28 -2.00
C ALA A 66 5.67 4.89 -2.16
N LEU A 67 6.58 5.84 -1.97
CA LEU A 67 8.03 5.60 -2.02
C LEU A 67 8.44 4.59 -0.95
N MET A 68 7.99 4.80 0.29
CA MET A 68 8.31 3.90 1.41
C MET A 68 7.71 2.51 1.22
N ALA A 69 6.48 2.40 0.69
CA ALA A 69 5.87 1.11 0.37
C ALA A 69 6.63 0.37 -0.74
N GLY A 70 7.08 1.07 -1.76
CA GLY A 70 7.89 0.51 -2.83
C GLY A 70 9.25 0.00 -2.33
N ILE A 71 9.95 0.81 -1.53
CA ILE A 71 11.23 0.42 -0.89
C ILE A 71 11.03 -0.80 0.00
N LEU A 72 9.97 -0.82 0.81
CA LEU A 72 9.64 -1.96 1.67
C LEU A 72 9.46 -3.24 0.85
N GLY A 73 8.72 -3.17 -0.27
CA GLY A 73 8.51 -4.33 -1.14
C GLY A 73 9.81 -4.85 -1.76
N LEU A 74 10.74 -3.96 -2.12
CA LEU A 74 12.08 -4.36 -2.58
C LEU A 74 12.88 -5.05 -1.46
N ILE A 75 12.81 -4.55 -0.24
CA ILE A 75 13.45 -5.17 0.93
C ILE A 75 12.88 -6.56 1.18
N VAL A 76 11.57 -6.72 1.18
CA VAL A 76 10.89 -8.01 1.35
C VAL A 76 11.32 -9.00 0.27
N PHE A 77 11.36 -8.55 -0.98
CA PHE A 77 11.83 -9.37 -2.11
C PHE A 77 13.28 -9.82 -1.90
N ALA A 78 14.18 -8.91 -1.55
CA ALA A 78 15.58 -9.22 -1.31
C ALA A 78 15.76 -10.22 -0.16
N LEU A 79 15.10 -10.00 0.97
CA LEU A 79 15.16 -10.91 2.13
C LEU A 79 14.63 -12.29 1.79
N SER A 80 13.55 -12.38 1.00
CA SER A 80 12.94 -13.66 0.62
C SER A 80 13.80 -14.43 -0.39
N THR A 81 14.41 -13.74 -1.37
CA THR A 81 15.22 -14.37 -2.42
C THR A 81 16.61 -14.75 -1.93
N LEU A 82 17.20 -13.98 -1.02
CA LEU A 82 18.49 -14.27 -0.42
C LEU A 82 18.44 -15.37 0.66
N GLY A 83 17.26 -15.90 0.95
CA GLY A 83 17.09 -16.95 1.95
C GLY A 83 17.46 -16.49 3.36
N SER A 84 17.15 -15.24 3.70
CA SER A 84 17.45 -14.67 5.01
C SER A 84 16.77 -15.45 6.14
N SER A 85 17.53 -15.87 7.14
CA SER A 85 17.01 -16.56 8.32
C SER A 85 15.97 -15.75 9.10
N TRP A 86 15.99 -14.42 8.96
CA TRP A 86 15.00 -13.53 9.57
C TRP A 86 13.58 -13.81 9.09
N MET A 87 13.42 -14.28 7.83
CA MET A 87 12.12 -14.58 7.24
C MET A 87 11.45 -15.84 7.84
N ALA A 88 12.17 -16.64 8.61
CA ALA A 88 11.59 -17.77 9.35
C ALA A 88 10.81 -17.33 10.61
N TYR A 89 11.00 -16.11 11.08
CA TYR A 89 10.38 -15.62 12.30
C TYR A 89 9.06 -14.90 12.05
N PRO A 90 7.95 -15.27 12.71
CA PRO A 90 6.65 -14.59 12.58
C PRO A 90 6.72 -13.11 12.93
N LEU A 91 7.55 -12.71 13.89
CA LEU A 91 7.74 -11.33 14.28
C LEU A 91 8.28 -10.47 13.14
N THR A 92 9.19 -10.99 12.32
CA THR A 92 9.71 -10.27 11.15
C THR A 92 8.57 -9.91 10.19
N HIS A 93 7.70 -10.87 9.87
CA HIS A 93 6.54 -10.64 9.02
C HIS A 93 5.53 -9.67 9.64
N ALA A 94 5.33 -9.74 10.97
CA ALA A 94 4.47 -8.80 11.68
C ALA A 94 5.00 -7.35 11.57
N LEU A 95 6.30 -7.14 11.70
CA LEU A 95 6.95 -5.82 11.55
C LEU A 95 6.89 -5.31 10.10
N LEU A 96 7.14 -6.17 9.12
CA LEU A 96 7.03 -5.82 7.71
C LEU A 96 5.59 -5.46 7.33
N TYR A 97 4.61 -6.22 7.86
CA TYR A 97 3.19 -5.96 7.64
C TYR A 97 2.71 -4.69 8.34
N LEU A 98 3.22 -4.41 9.54
CA LEU A 98 2.99 -3.16 10.26
C LEU A 98 3.46 -1.97 9.41
N ALA A 99 4.69 -2.02 8.91
CA ALA A 99 5.26 -0.98 8.05
C ALA A 99 4.42 -0.79 6.77
N LEU A 100 4.05 -1.87 6.09
CA LEU A 100 3.17 -1.82 4.92
C LEU A 100 1.84 -1.13 5.24
N THR A 101 1.21 -1.48 6.36
CA THR A 101 -0.08 -0.93 6.78
C THR A 101 0.02 0.56 7.12
N VAL A 102 1.12 1.00 7.72
CA VAL A 102 1.42 2.42 7.93
C VAL A 102 1.45 3.17 6.59
N PHE A 103 2.21 2.66 5.62
CA PHE A 103 2.33 3.32 4.31
C PHE A 103 1.03 3.26 3.51
N HIS A 104 0.32 2.13 3.55
CA HIS A 104 -1.01 2.00 2.95
C HIS A 104 -2.00 3.02 3.53
N SER A 105 -1.97 3.25 4.84
CA SER A 105 -2.82 4.25 5.50
C SER A 105 -2.52 5.67 5.00
N GLY A 106 -1.24 6.00 4.81
CA GLY A 106 -0.81 7.28 4.24
C GLY A 106 -1.31 7.48 2.81
N VAL A 107 -1.13 6.48 1.95
CA VAL A 107 -1.62 6.55 0.56
C VAL A 107 -3.14 6.70 0.52
N ARG A 108 -3.86 5.96 1.36
CA ARG A 108 -5.33 6.03 1.44
C ARG A 108 -5.79 7.41 1.87
N LEU A 109 -5.16 8.00 2.89
CA LEU A 109 -5.47 9.36 3.36
C LEU A 109 -5.14 10.39 2.29
N GLY A 110 -3.91 10.39 1.79
CA GLY A 110 -3.45 11.35 0.78
C GLY A 110 -4.33 11.37 -0.47
N ARG A 111 -4.74 10.19 -0.98
CA ARG A 111 -5.67 10.12 -2.12
C ARG A 111 -7.05 10.73 -1.84
N LYS A 112 -7.57 10.55 -0.61
CA LYS A 112 -8.87 11.12 -0.24
C LYS A 112 -8.80 12.63 -0.11
N VAL A 113 -7.83 13.13 0.65
CA VAL A 113 -7.62 14.56 0.88
C VAL A 113 -7.37 15.26 -0.45
N TYR A 114 -6.41 14.79 -1.25
CA TYR A 114 -6.10 15.37 -2.56
C TYR A 114 -7.31 15.47 -3.49
N LEU A 115 -8.21 14.48 -3.46
CA LEU A 115 -9.42 14.54 -4.27
C LEU A 115 -10.39 15.62 -3.82
N VAL A 116 -10.55 15.75 -2.49
CA VAL A 116 -11.44 16.75 -1.90
C VAL A 116 -10.92 18.16 -2.17
N ASP A 117 -9.60 18.33 -2.08
CA ASP A 117 -8.94 19.63 -2.30
C ASP A 117 -8.98 20.04 -3.77
N LEU A 118 -8.89 19.07 -4.70
CA LEU A 118 -8.94 19.33 -6.16
C LEU A 118 -10.34 19.65 -6.66
N ALA A 119 -11.38 19.13 -6.02
CA ALA A 119 -12.76 19.22 -6.48
C ALA A 119 -13.49 20.43 -5.86
N THR A 120 -14.20 21.21 -6.70
CA THR A 120 -15.15 22.23 -6.22
C THR A 120 -16.35 21.58 -5.53
N ALA A 121 -17.10 22.35 -4.76
CA ALA A 121 -18.31 21.86 -4.09
C ALA A 121 -19.30 21.20 -5.07
N GLU A 122 -19.43 21.76 -6.27
CA GLU A 122 -20.35 21.28 -7.33
C GLU A 122 -19.85 20.00 -8.02
N THR A 123 -18.54 19.85 -8.20
CA THR A 123 -17.96 18.73 -8.96
C THR A 123 -17.52 17.57 -8.07
N ARG A 124 -17.44 17.76 -6.76
CA ARG A 124 -16.91 16.78 -5.80
C ARG A 124 -17.60 15.42 -5.89
N ALA A 125 -18.92 15.38 -5.94
CA ALA A 125 -19.69 14.14 -6.03
C ALA A 125 -19.33 13.34 -7.29
N THR A 126 -19.23 14.02 -8.44
CA THR A 126 -18.87 13.41 -9.72
C THR A 126 -17.44 12.88 -9.72
N TYR A 127 -16.47 13.66 -9.21
CA TYR A 127 -15.08 13.22 -9.10
C TYR A 127 -14.92 12.02 -8.16
N VAL A 128 -15.63 12.00 -7.05
CA VAL A 128 -15.63 10.86 -6.11
C VAL A 128 -16.24 9.63 -6.77
N ALA A 129 -17.39 9.76 -7.46
CA ALA A 129 -18.05 8.64 -8.13
C ALA A 129 -17.17 8.02 -9.22
N ILE A 130 -16.65 8.84 -10.15
CA ILE A 130 -15.75 8.38 -11.21
C ILE A 130 -14.50 7.71 -10.61
N SER A 131 -13.92 8.32 -9.58
CA SER A 131 -12.74 7.78 -8.94
C SER A 131 -13.00 6.44 -8.28
N ASN A 132 -14.12 6.27 -7.59
CA ASN A 132 -14.48 5.00 -6.95
C ASN A 132 -14.77 3.92 -8.00
N THR A 133 -15.42 4.26 -9.11
CA THR A 133 -15.65 3.33 -10.21
C THR A 133 -14.34 2.84 -10.82
N VAL A 134 -13.41 3.75 -11.13
CA VAL A 134 -12.08 3.38 -11.65
C VAL A 134 -11.30 2.52 -10.65
N ILE A 135 -11.37 2.86 -9.36
CA ILE A 135 -10.75 2.07 -8.29
C ILE A 135 -11.39 0.68 -8.22
N GLY A 136 -12.71 0.59 -8.27
CA GLY A 136 -13.42 -0.69 -8.26
C GLY A 136 -13.03 -1.60 -9.42
N ILE A 137 -12.99 -1.07 -10.63
CA ILE A 137 -12.55 -1.82 -11.82
C ILE A 137 -11.09 -2.27 -11.66
N ALA A 138 -10.21 -1.37 -11.22
CA ALA A 138 -8.80 -1.71 -11.03
C ALA A 138 -8.59 -2.74 -9.91
N MET A 139 -9.42 -2.75 -8.86
CA MET A 139 -9.41 -3.80 -7.83
C MET A 139 -9.89 -5.15 -8.35
N LEU A 140 -10.92 -5.16 -9.20
CA LEU A 140 -11.36 -6.40 -9.87
C LEU A 140 -10.26 -6.97 -10.76
N MET A 141 -9.60 -6.11 -11.55
CA MET A 141 -8.44 -6.51 -12.35
C MET A 141 -7.27 -6.97 -11.46
N GLY A 142 -7.08 -6.31 -10.31
CA GLY A 142 -6.08 -6.69 -9.30
C GLY A 142 -6.33 -8.07 -8.71
N GLY A 143 -7.59 -8.52 -8.63
CA GLY A 143 -7.92 -9.89 -8.24
C GLY A 143 -7.32 -10.94 -9.18
N ALA A 144 -7.17 -10.62 -10.48
CA ALA A 144 -6.47 -11.47 -11.44
C ALA A 144 -4.97 -11.64 -11.11
N ILE A 145 -4.37 -10.73 -10.36
CA ILE A 145 -2.99 -10.87 -9.85
C ILE A 145 -2.89 -12.06 -8.88
N GLY A 146 -3.99 -12.40 -8.18
CA GLY A 146 -4.07 -13.60 -7.35
C GLY A 146 -3.84 -14.87 -8.15
N ILE A 147 -4.34 -14.94 -9.40
CA ILE A 147 -4.11 -16.07 -10.31
C ILE A 147 -2.64 -16.14 -10.71
N LEU A 148 -2.00 -15.00 -10.93
CA LEU A 148 -0.56 -14.93 -11.21
C LEU A 148 0.29 -15.44 -10.03
N ALA A 149 -0.18 -15.25 -8.80
CA ALA A 149 0.51 -15.73 -7.60
C ALA A 149 0.46 -17.27 -7.47
N GLU A 150 -0.43 -17.97 -8.15
CA GLU A 150 -0.41 -19.44 -8.25
C GLU A 150 0.68 -19.95 -9.19
N VAL A 151 1.02 -19.16 -10.20
CA VAL A 151 2.02 -19.53 -11.22
C VAL A 151 3.40 -18.97 -10.88
N LEU A 152 3.44 -17.75 -10.34
CA LEU A 152 4.66 -17.07 -9.92
C LEU A 152 4.81 -17.16 -8.40
N ALA A 153 6.04 -17.34 -7.92
CA ALA A 153 6.30 -17.27 -6.49
C ALA A 153 5.88 -15.88 -5.94
N ILE A 154 5.30 -15.86 -4.74
CA ILE A 154 4.67 -14.67 -4.12
C ILE A 154 5.63 -13.47 -4.06
N GLN A 155 6.91 -13.70 -3.83
CA GLN A 155 7.91 -12.62 -3.79
C GLN A 155 8.01 -11.85 -5.10
N TYR A 156 7.78 -12.50 -6.26
CA TYR A 156 7.77 -11.80 -7.56
C TYR A 156 6.53 -10.93 -7.75
N VAL A 157 5.40 -11.35 -7.18
CA VAL A 157 4.20 -10.50 -7.15
C VAL A 157 4.44 -9.27 -6.28
N ILE A 158 5.03 -9.46 -5.10
CA ILE A 158 5.35 -8.35 -4.18
C ILE A 158 6.30 -7.35 -4.85
N VAL A 159 7.37 -7.79 -5.50
CA VAL A 159 8.30 -6.87 -6.18
C VAL A 159 7.66 -6.16 -7.35
N SER A 160 6.77 -6.82 -8.09
CA SER A 160 6.03 -6.18 -9.18
C SER A 160 5.14 -5.04 -8.66
N LEU A 161 4.39 -5.29 -7.58
CA LEU A 161 3.58 -4.26 -6.92
C LEU A 161 4.44 -3.13 -6.35
N ALA A 162 5.62 -3.46 -5.81
CA ALA A 162 6.57 -2.48 -5.29
C ALA A 162 7.11 -1.55 -6.41
N LEU A 163 7.45 -2.10 -7.56
CA LEU A 163 7.90 -1.31 -8.71
C LEU A 163 6.80 -0.37 -9.21
N VAL A 164 5.55 -0.85 -9.28
CA VAL A 164 4.40 0.01 -9.61
C VAL A 164 4.21 1.10 -8.55
N ALA A 165 4.42 0.81 -7.26
CA ALA A 165 4.36 1.80 -6.19
C ALA A 165 5.43 2.89 -6.34
N LEU A 166 6.66 2.53 -6.73
CA LEU A 166 7.73 3.50 -7.01
C LEU A 166 7.39 4.40 -8.21
N VAL A 167 6.86 3.82 -9.28
CA VAL A 167 6.36 4.59 -10.42
C VAL A 167 5.21 5.51 -9.98
N ALA A 168 4.30 5.02 -9.13
CA ALA A 168 3.21 5.82 -8.57
C ALA A 168 3.73 7.02 -7.76
N ALA A 169 4.82 6.87 -7.00
CA ALA A 169 5.45 7.95 -6.26
C ALA A 169 5.97 9.05 -7.21
N VAL A 170 6.63 8.66 -8.31
CA VAL A 170 7.09 9.62 -9.33
C VAL A 170 5.93 10.36 -9.99
N TYR A 171 4.85 9.66 -10.33
CA TYR A 171 3.65 10.29 -10.88
C TYR A 171 2.95 11.20 -9.88
N ALA A 172 2.89 10.79 -8.61
CA ALA A 172 2.30 11.60 -7.54
C ALA A 172 3.12 12.89 -7.34
N TRP A 173 4.44 12.84 -7.44
CA TRP A 173 5.30 14.01 -7.35
C TRP A 173 5.02 15.05 -8.45
N ARG A 174 4.61 14.60 -9.64
CA ARG A 174 4.29 15.46 -10.78
C ARG A 174 2.89 16.10 -10.71
N LEU A 175 2.07 15.71 -9.74
CA LEU A 175 0.75 16.29 -9.54
C LEU A 175 0.89 17.75 -9.07
N PRO A 176 -0.02 18.66 -9.47
CA PRO A 176 -0.03 20.01 -8.94
C PRO A 176 -0.23 19.99 -7.43
N GLU A 177 0.41 20.92 -6.73
CA GLU A 177 0.16 21.12 -5.31
C GLU A 177 -1.18 21.79 -5.16
N VAL A 178 -2.04 21.23 -4.32
CA VAL A 178 -3.32 21.82 -3.95
C VAL A 178 -3.11 22.41 -2.56
N THR A 179 -2.96 23.74 -2.50
CA THR A 179 -2.87 24.50 -1.25
C THR A 179 -4.25 24.99 -0.85
N HIS A 180 -4.55 24.92 0.43
CA HIS A 180 -5.74 25.52 1.06
C HIS A 180 -5.61 27.02 1.22
#